data_b8173d79567375c95fcbc20a92fb366a
#
_entry.id   b8173d79567375c95fcbc20a92fb366a
#
_cell.length_a   1.000
_cell.length_b   1.000
_cell.length_c   1.000
_cell.angle_alpha   90.00
_cell.angle_beta   90.00
_cell.angle_gamma   90.00
#
_symmetry.space_group_name_H-M   'P 1'
#
loop_
_entity.id
_entity.type
_entity.pdbx_description
1 polymer ?
#
loop_
_entity_poly.entity_id
_entity_poly.type
_entity_poly.pdbx_seq_one_letter_code
_entity_poly.pdbx_strand_id
1 'polypeptide(L)'
;MKPPRGSIPSFCCAAVAVAAALGCREAATVPEAAAPNAAPTDTAASRSFNADRFSRRPLPAEMTELGRALFFDERLSASGQMSCATCHDPRFAYGPPNDRSTQLGGPHLKDVGLRAVPSLRYLQSVPPFTEHFFDERTDGSNDVGPTGGHGWDGRADSKHDQAKLPLMSKYEMANADLDTVVAQVAHGPLADRFRATFGSDVFSDPTRGSVAVLMCLEVFQQSPKDFYPYTSRYDAYLRRKLELSPSERRGLALFEDPHKGNCASCHPSAGYHGAFPQFTDYGFNALGVPRNRRLPANQDPAFHDLGLCGPERKDLDVAHHPEYCGEFRVPSLRNVAVRRAFFHNGIFHTLAEVMAFYAERDTNPARWYPRTHGHVEAFDDLPPAYRKNVNVEPPFGGKPGAAPALGKAEMRDLSAFMKALTDADLGNE
;
A
#
# COMPACT_ATOMS: atom_id res chain seq x y z
N MET A 1 -45.21 -29.02 45.53
CA MET A 1 -45.16 -27.87 46.46
C MET A 1 -44.96 -26.63 45.62
N LYS A 2 -45.91 -25.71 45.58
CA LYS A 2 -45.84 -24.43 44.85
C LYS A 2 -45.16 -23.36 45.73
N PRO A 3 -44.36 -22.45 45.17
CA PRO A 3 -43.88 -21.27 45.90
C PRO A 3 -44.92 -20.15 45.90
N PRO A 4 -44.88 -19.21 46.87
CA PRO A 4 -45.87 -18.16 47.03
C PRO A 4 -45.61 -16.94 46.15
N ARG A 5 -46.71 -16.28 45.77
CA ARG A 5 -46.79 -15.02 45.05
C ARG A 5 -46.46 -13.85 45.98
N GLY A 6 -45.57 -12.97 45.57
CA GLY A 6 -45.32 -11.67 46.20
C GLY A 6 -45.93 -10.54 45.38
N SER A 7 -46.64 -9.64 46.08
CA SER A 7 -47.50 -8.56 45.60
C SER A 7 -46.70 -7.35 45.04
N ILE A 8 -47.28 -6.75 44.01
CA ILE A 8 -46.83 -5.47 43.40
C ILE A 8 -47.57 -4.31 44.12
N PRO A 9 -46.91 -3.24 44.54
CA PRO A 9 -47.61 -2.02 44.91
C PRO A 9 -47.78 -1.08 43.71
N SER A 10 -49.04 -0.69 43.49
CA SER A 10 -49.43 0.41 42.60
C SER A 10 -48.92 1.75 43.12
N PHE A 11 -48.30 2.52 42.24
CA PHE A 11 -48.08 3.96 42.48
C PHE A 11 -48.90 4.79 41.49
N CYS A 12 -49.66 5.73 42.08
CA CYS A 12 -50.56 6.65 41.43
C CYS A 12 -49.93 7.60 40.44
N CYS A 13 -50.61 7.79 39.29
CA CYS A 13 -50.45 8.92 38.40
C CYS A 13 -50.78 10.25 39.08
N ALA A 14 -49.84 11.18 39.13
CA ALA A 14 -50.13 12.59 39.32
C ALA A 14 -49.95 13.30 37.98
N ALA A 15 -51.05 13.76 37.40
CA ALA A 15 -51.05 14.60 36.21
C ALA A 15 -50.68 16.04 36.62
N VAL A 16 -49.58 16.56 36.07
CA VAL A 16 -49.27 18.00 36.13
C VAL A 16 -49.53 18.59 34.76
N ALA A 17 -50.57 19.41 34.68
CA ALA A 17 -50.87 20.25 33.54
C ALA A 17 -49.85 21.42 33.50
N VAL A 18 -49.05 21.51 32.44
CA VAL A 18 -48.21 22.69 32.13
C VAL A 18 -48.83 23.42 30.97
N ALA A 19 -49.21 24.69 31.21
CA ALA A 19 -49.78 25.60 30.25
C ALA A 19 -48.79 25.91 29.13
N ALA A 20 -49.27 25.81 27.89
CA ALA A 20 -48.51 26.25 26.69
C ALA A 20 -48.54 27.77 26.63
N ALA A 21 -47.37 28.40 26.84
CA ALA A 21 -47.12 29.79 26.42
C ALA A 21 -46.57 29.77 25.00
N LEU A 22 -47.34 30.23 24.04
CA LEU A 22 -46.92 30.54 22.68
C LEU A 22 -45.98 31.74 22.74
N GLY A 23 -44.69 31.52 22.71
CA GLY A 23 -43.69 32.53 22.39
C GLY A 23 -43.28 32.42 20.93
N CYS A 24 -43.63 33.39 20.12
CA CYS A 24 -43.05 33.58 18.79
C CYS A 24 -41.53 33.70 18.93
N ARG A 25 -40.78 32.67 18.49
CA ARG A 25 -39.36 32.78 18.24
C ARG A 25 -39.15 33.23 16.82
N GLU A 26 -38.59 34.42 16.65
CA GLU A 26 -38.02 34.90 15.41
C GLU A 26 -37.09 33.86 14.83
N ALA A 27 -37.23 33.55 13.54
CA ALA A 27 -36.34 32.71 12.80
C ALA A 27 -34.97 33.37 12.79
N ALA A 28 -34.02 32.80 13.50
CA ALA A 28 -32.62 33.14 13.39
C ALA A 28 -32.18 32.81 11.95
N THR A 29 -31.87 33.81 11.18
CA THR A 29 -31.24 33.73 9.86
C THR A 29 -29.88 33.03 10.09
N VAL A 30 -29.72 31.84 9.50
CA VAL A 30 -28.45 31.16 9.36
C VAL A 30 -27.56 32.10 8.51
N PRO A 31 -26.38 32.50 9.00
CA PRO A 31 -25.48 33.29 8.18
C PRO A 31 -25.09 32.47 6.95
N GLU A 32 -25.34 33.03 5.78
CA GLU A 32 -24.87 32.51 4.50
C GLU A 32 -23.35 32.28 4.60
N ALA A 33 -22.93 31.03 4.40
CA ALA A 33 -21.53 30.66 4.39
C ALA A 33 -20.82 31.50 3.32
N ALA A 34 -19.96 32.41 3.77
CA ALA A 34 -19.12 33.19 2.89
C ALA A 34 -18.36 32.26 1.94
N ALA A 35 -18.48 32.52 0.66
CA ALA A 35 -17.69 31.84 -0.37
C ALA A 35 -16.21 31.89 0.00
N PRO A 36 -15.43 30.83 -0.26
CA PRO A 36 -14.00 30.85 -0.03
C PRO A 36 -13.36 31.80 -1.05
N ASN A 37 -13.28 33.06 -0.70
CA ASN A 37 -12.47 34.04 -1.42
C ASN A 37 -11.12 34.13 -0.74
N ALA A 38 -10.15 33.87 -1.51
CA ALA A 38 -8.76 34.23 -1.60
C ALA A 38 -7.93 32.97 -1.84
N ALA A 39 -7.29 32.94 -3.00
CA ALA A 39 -6.09 32.14 -3.18
C ALA A 39 -5.17 32.39 -1.97
N PRO A 40 -4.54 31.36 -1.41
CA PRO A 40 -3.64 31.53 -0.26
C PRO A 40 -2.58 32.56 -0.65
N THR A 41 -2.55 33.68 0.06
CA THR A 41 -1.45 34.64 -0.01
C THR A 41 -0.17 33.89 0.31
N ASP A 42 0.81 34.03 -0.54
CA ASP A 42 2.14 33.40 -0.52
C ASP A 42 2.85 33.74 0.79
N THR A 43 2.51 33.06 1.88
CA THR A 43 3.21 33.19 3.16
C THR A 43 4.54 32.43 3.05
N ALA A 44 5.61 32.98 3.62
CA ALA A 44 6.96 32.40 3.61
C ALA A 44 7.02 30.91 4.05
N ALA A 45 6.00 30.42 4.74
CA ALA A 45 5.85 29.03 5.18
C ALA A 45 5.42 28.05 4.08
N SER A 46 4.88 28.55 2.95
CA SER A 46 4.44 27.70 1.79
C SER A 46 5.51 27.53 0.72
N ARG A 47 6.70 28.09 0.91
CA ARG A 47 7.82 27.90 -0.01
C ARG A 47 8.35 26.48 0.14
N SER A 48 8.06 25.62 -0.84
CA SER A 48 8.71 24.30 -0.93
C SER A 48 10.22 24.48 -0.79
N PHE A 49 10.86 23.70 0.07
CA PHE A 49 12.33 23.65 0.26
C PHE A 49 13.11 23.58 -1.06
N ASN A 50 12.53 23.02 -2.11
CA ASN A 50 13.12 22.86 -3.42
C ASN A 50 12.83 24.03 -4.40
N ALA A 51 11.84 24.90 -4.12
CA ALA A 51 11.45 25.96 -5.05
C ALA A 51 12.55 27.03 -5.22
N ASP A 52 13.30 27.30 -4.18
CA ASP A 52 14.38 28.31 -4.18
C ASP A 52 15.67 27.82 -4.86
N ARG A 53 15.72 26.55 -5.26
CA ARG A 53 16.86 25.95 -5.97
C ARG A 53 16.88 26.22 -7.48
N PHE A 54 15.77 26.70 -8.03
CA PHE A 54 15.59 26.89 -9.46
C PHE A 54 15.43 28.35 -9.79
N SER A 55 15.95 28.79 -10.95
CA SER A 55 15.81 30.15 -11.43
C SER A 55 14.38 30.49 -11.88
N ARG A 56 13.53 29.46 -12.08
CA ARG A 56 12.09 29.56 -12.27
C ARG A 56 11.37 28.61 -11.31
N ARG A 57 10.32 29.11 -10.65
CA ARG A 57 9.45 28.25 -9.81
C ARG A 57 8.58 27.34 -10.69
N PRO A 58 8.71 26.01 -10.62
CA PRO A 58 7.93 25.10 -11.43
C PRO A 58 6.45 25.06 -10.96
N LEU A 59 5.53 24.90 -11.89
CA LEU A 59 4.11 24.67 -11.57
C LEU A 59 3.81 23.18 -11.42
N PRO A 60 2.94 22.77 -10.49
CA PRO A 60 2.57 21.35 -10.30
C PRO A 60 2.10 20.67 -11.60
N ALA A 61 1.30 21.35 -12.41
CA ALA A 61 0.82 20.80 -13.68
C ALA A 61 1.96 20.54 -14.68
N GLU A 62 2.94 21.44 -14.79
CA GLU A 62 4.13 21.26 -15.64
C GLU A 62 4.97 20.07 -15.17
N MET A 63 5.18 19.96 -13.86
CA MET A 63 5.90 18.83 -13.26
C MET A 63 5.15 17.50 -13.45
N THR A 64 3.82 17.49 -13.34
CA THR A 64 3.00 16.30 -13.61
C THR A 64 3.21 15.79 -15.04
N GLU A 65 3.16 16.70 -16.03
CA GLU A 65 3.35 16.33 -17.43
C GLU A 65 4.78 15.91 -17.75
N LEU A 66 5.78 16.54 -17.14
CA LEU A 66 7.19 16.10 -17.24
C LEU A 66 7.37 14.73 -16.58
N GLY A 67 6.83 14.54 -15.38
CA GLY A 67 6.90 13.27 -14.66
C GLY A 67 6.23 12.13 -15.43
N ARG A 68 5.07 12.40 -16.03
CA ARG A 68 4.43 11.46 -16.95
C ARG A 68 5.35 11.11 -18.12
N ALA A 69 5.94 12.10 -18.77
CA ALA A 69 6.85 11.85 -19.89
C ALA A 69 8.08 11.02 -19.47
N LEU A 70 8.66 11.32 -18.31
CA LEU A 70 9.77 10.53 -17.73
C LEU A 70 9.37 9.10 -17.40
N PHE A 71 8.18 8.90 -16.85
CA PHE A 71 7.68 7.58 -16.43
C PHE A 71 7.58 6.58 -17.58
N PHE A 72 7.35 7.07 -18.80
CA PHE A 72 7.27 6.28 -20.02
C PHE A 72 8.53 6.37 -20.89
N ASP A 73 9.59 7.06 -20.44
CA ASP A 73 10.79 7.24 -21.22
C ASP A 73 11.80 6.08 -21.03
N GLU A 74 11.93 5.23 -22.03
CA GLU A 74 12.83 4.08 -22.01
C GLU A 74 14.31 4.48 -21.96
N ARG A 75 14.63 5.70 -22.41
CA ARG A 75 16.02 6.22 -22.43
C ARG A 75 16.59 6.46 -21.04
N LEU A 76 15.73 6.49 -20.00
CA LEU A 76 16.17 6.61 -18.61
C LEU A 76 16.77 5.32 -18.05
N SER A 77 16.87 4.25 -18.85
CA SER A 77 17.54 3.01 -18.45
C SER A 77 18.88 2.84 -19.17
N ALA A 78 19.81 2.12 -18.54
CA ALA A 78 21.08 1.76 -19.16
C ALA A 78 20.91 0.93 -20.45
N SER A 79 19.80 0.18 -20.55
CA SER A 79 19.45 -0.57 -21.76
C SER A 79 18.89 0.30 -22.88
N GLY A 80 18.34 1.48 -22.58
CA GLY A 80 17.57 2.30 -23.50
C GLY A 80 16.24 1.66 -23.95
N GLN A 81 15.78 0.60 -23.27
CA GLN A 81 14.61 -0.21 -23.67
C GLN A 81 13.64 -0.48 -22.51
N MET A 82 13.83 0.18 -21.38
CA MET A 82 13.01 -0.01 -20.18
C MET A 82 12.66 1.35 -19.58
N SER A 83 11.38 1.53 -19.28
CA SER A 83 10.85 2.67 -18.53
C SER A 83 10.20 2.18 -17.21
N CYS A 84 9.77 3.11 -16.35
CA CYS A 84 8.97 2.75 -15.16
C CYS A 84 7.71 1.96 -15.56
N ALA A 85 7.05 2.36 -16.66
CA ALA A 85 5.85 1.70 -17.17
C ALA A 85 6.09 0.25 -17.65
N THR A 86 7.33 -0.14 -17.94
CA THR A 86 7.66 -1.53 -18.31
C THR A 86 7.32 -2.52 -17.17
N CYS A 87 7.51 -2.10 -15.92
CA CYS A 87 7.19 -2.90 -14.73
C CYS A 87 5.92 -2.41 -14.01
N HIS A 88 5.57 -1.13 -14.16
CA HIS A 88 4.41 -0.48 -13.54
C HIS A 88 3.39 -0.07 -14.60
N ASP A 89 2.67 -1.06 -15.15
CA ASP A 89 1.72 -0.85 -16.25
C ASP A 89 0.41 -0.23 -15.72
N PRO A 90 -0.04 0.92 -16.28
CA PRO A 90 -1.30 1.55 -15.89
C PRO A 90 -2.52 0.63 -15.98
N ARG A 91 -2.55 -0.29 -16.95
CA ARG A 91 -3.63 -1.26 -17.15
C ARG A 91 -3.77 -2.24 -15.99
N PHE A 92 -2.74 -2.39 -15.17
CA PHE A 92 -2.71 -3.24 -13.99
C PHE A 92 -2.48 -2.43 -12.70
N ALA A 93 -3.14 -1.27 -12.59
CA ALA A 93 -3.02 -0.35 -11.44
C ALA A 93 -1.57 0.09 -11.19
N TYR A 94 -0.78 0.32 -12.22
CA TYR A 94 0.66 0.58 -12.10
C TYR A 94 1.40 -0.53 -11.33
N GLY A 95 0.94 -1.75 -11.50
CA GLY A 95 1.57 -2.98 -11.04
C GLY A 95 2.16 -3.79 -12.20
N PRO A 96 2.59 -5.05 -11.96
CA PRO A 96 3.26 -5.86 -12.98
C PRO A 96 2.34 -6.19 -14.15
N PRO A 97 2.85 -6.11 -15.41
CA PRO A 97 2.05 -6.33 -16.63
C PRO A 97 1.75 -7.82 -16.90
N ASN A 98 2.38 -8.72 -16.18
CA ASN A 98 2.34 -10.17 -16.42
C ASN A 98 2.36 -10.94 -15.08
N ASP A 99 2.38 -12.27 -15.17
CA ASP A 99 2.36 -13.20 -14.06
C ASP A 99 3.76 -13.64 -13.58
N ARG A 100 4.82 -12.95 -13.98
CA ARG A 100 6.16 -13.25 -13.45
C ARG A 100 6.22 -12.91 -11.96
N SER A 101 6.86 -13.77 -11.18
CA SER A 101 7.10 -13.53 -9.74
C SER A 101 7.82 -12.21 -9.50
N THR A 102 8.84 -11.94 -10.32
CA THR A 102 9.57 -10.66 -10.39
C THR A 102 9.79 -10.29 -11.86
N GLN A 103 10.11 -9.03 -12.14
CA GLN A 103 10.34 -8.60 -13.51
C GLN A 103 11.82 -8.76 -13.90
N LEU A 104 12.09 -8.75 -15.21
CA LEU A 104 13.44 -8.73 -15.75
C LEU A 104 13.89 -7.31 -15.98
N GLY A 105 15.17 -7.03 -15.73
CA GLY A 105 15.80 -5.73 -15.97
C GLY A 105 17.28 -5.86 -16.24
N GLY A 106 18.03 -4.86 -15.79
CA GLY A 106 19.46 -4.74 -16.05
C GLY A 106 19.78 -4.24 -17.46
N PRO A 107 21.07 -4.05 -17.77
CA PRO A 107 21.50 -3.46 -19.04
C PRO A 107 21.15 -4.33 -20.27
N HIS A 108 20.85 -5.60 -20.06
CA HIS A 108 20.49 -6.55 -21.13
C HIS A 108 19.09 -7.12 -20.99
N LEU A 109 18.26 -6.61 -20.06
CA LEU A 109 16.88 -7.05 -19.76
C LEU A 109 16.78 -8.55 -19.40
N LYS A 110 17.82 -9.10 -18.75
CA LYS A 110 17.92 -10.53 -18.39
C LYS A 110 18.07 -10.74 -16.88
N ASP A 111 18.36 -9.69 -16.14
CA ASP A 111 18.60 -9.77 -14.71
C ASP A 111 17.25 -9.91 -13.98
N VAL A 112 17.13 -10.95 -13.15
CA VAL A 112 15.90 -11.26 -12.43
C VAL A 112 15.83 -10.43 -11.16
N GLY A 113 14.77 -9.65 -10.98
CA GLY A 113 14.54 -8.88 -9.76
C GLY A 113 14.39 -9.75 -8.51
N LEU A 114 14.61 -9.18 -7.35
CA LEU A 114 14.52 -9.90 -6.06
C LEU A 114 13.09 -9.97 -5.55
N ARG A 115 12.29 -8.92 -5.80
CA ARG A 115 10.94 -8.77 -5.24
C ARG A 115 9.90 -8.51 -6.32
N ALA A 116 8.68 -8.92 -6.04
CA ALA A 116 7.51 -8.64 -6.87
C ALA A 116 7.25 -7.12 -6.94
N VAL A 117 6.90 -6.64 -8.12
CA VAL A 117 6.60 -5.23 -8.36
C VAL A 117 5.33 -4.83 -7.61
N PRO A 118 5.36 -3.85 -6.70
CA PRO A 118 4.16 -3.36 -6.03
C PRO A 118 3.35 -2.45 -6.98
N SER A 119 2.05 -2.30 -6.71
CA SER A 119 1.26 -1.24 -7.34
C SER A 119 1.73 0.13 -6.84
N LEU A 120 1.75 1.12 -7.74
CA LEU A 120 2.00 2.52 -7.38
C LEU A 120 0.72 3.29 -7.08
N ARG A 121 -0.48 2.68 -7.25
CA ARG A 121 -1.74 3.31 -6.86
C ARG A 121 -1.90 3.35 -5.34
N TYR A 122 -2.57 4.42 -4.86
CA TYR A 122 -2.95 4.61 -3.46
C TYR A 122 -1.77 4.68 -2.48
N LEU A 123 -0.67 5.30 -2.92
CA LEU A 123 0.50 5.55 -2.10
C LEU A 123 0.61 7.02 -1.63
N GLN A 124 -0.41 7.84 -1.85
CA GLN A 124 -0.38 9.28 -1.50
C GLN A 124 -0.39 9.54 0.01
N SER A 125 -0.84 8.58 0.80
CA SER A 125 -0.96 8.69 2.26
C SER A 125 0.09 7.87 3.02
N VAL A 126 1.08 7.29 2.33
CA VAL A 126 2.16 6.56 2.99
C VAL A 126 2.98 7.54 3.83
N PRO A 127 3.06 7.38 5.17
CA PRO A 127 3.91 8.22 5.99
C PRO A 127 5.40 7.88 5.78
N PRO A 128 6.33 8.76 6.12
CA PRO A 128 7.74 8.37 6.28
C PRO A 128 7.88 7.18 7.23
N PHE A 129 8.94 6.41 7.08
CA PHE A 129 9.19 5.28 7.97
C PHE A 129 9.50 5.74 9.39
N THR A 130 8.94 5.03 10.36
CA THR A 130 9.31 5.13 11.78
C THR A 130 9.32 3.74 12.41
N GLU A 131 10.23 3.49 13.34
CA GLU A 131 10.27 2.25 14.12
C GLU A 131 9.20 2.23 15.22
N HIS A 132 8.78 3.41 15.65
CA HIS A 132 7.78 3.60 16.70
C HIS A 132 6.64 4.45 16.17
N PHE A 133 5.46 3.87 16.06
CA PHE A 133 4.27 4.54 15.58
C PHE A 133 3.14 4.44 16.61
N PHE A 134 2.62 5.59 16.99
CA PHE A 134 1.49 5.70 17.94
C PHE A 134 0.23 6.01 17.13
N ASP A 135 -0.67 5.04 17.03
CA ASP A 135 -1.86 5.15 16.19
C ASP A 135 -2.92 6.06 16.85
N GLU A 136 -3.11 7.25 16.30
CA GLU A 136 -4.13 8.22 16.73
C GLU A 136 -5.57 7.73 16.51
N ARG A 137 -5.78 6.66 15.78
CA ARG A 137 -7.11 6.00 15.61
C ARG A 137 -7.53 5.25 16.87
N THR A 138 -6.58 5.00 17.76
CA THR A 138 -6.77 4.47 19.11
C THR A 138 -6.64 5.60 20.14
N ASP A 139 -6.26 5.28 21.36
CA ASP A 139 -5.97 6.28 22.39
C ASP A 139 -4.58 6.92 22.27
N GLY A 140 -3.82 6.51 21.24
CA GLY A 140 -2.45 7.01 21.00
C GLY A 140 -1.41 6.58 22.03
N SER A 141 -1.77 5.67 22.94
CA SER A 141 -0.86 5.22 24.01
C SER A 141 -0.02 4.00 23.61
N ASN A 142 -0.46 3.25 22.59
CA ASN A 142 0.19 2.01 22.16
C ASN A 142 1.13 2.28 20.98
N ASP A 143 2.39 1.88 21.15
CA ASP A 143 3.33 1.76 20.07
C ASP A 143 2.97 0.50 19.25
N VAL A 144 2.62 0.69 17.98
CA VAL A 144 2.28 -0.43 17.08
C VAL A 144 3.46 -0.90 16.25
N GLY A 145 4.66 -0.37 16.53
CA GLY A 145 5.92 -0.77 15.90
C GLY A 145 6.20 -0.13 14.55
N PRO A 146 7.07 -0.76 13.74
CA PRO A 146 7.49 -0.22 12.47
C PRO A 146 6.32 0.09 11.54
N THR A 147 6.32 1.31 10.97
CA THR A 147 5.23 1.79 10.11
C THR A 147 5.77 2.73 9.03
N GLY A 148 5.17 2.70 7.83
CA GLY A 148 5.44 3.67 6.77
C GLY A 148 6.57 3.29 5.81
N GLY A 149 7.07 4.31 5.09
CA GLY A 149 8.06 4.16 4.03
C GLY A 149 7.53 3.48 2.77
N HIS A 150 8.24 3.67 1.66
CA HIS A 150 7.93 3.07 0.38
C HIS A 150 8.76 1.80 0.12
N GLY A 151 8.27 0.94 -0.77
CA GLY A 151 8.83 -0.39 -1.03
C GLY A 151 8.27 -1.46 -0.09
N TRP A 152 8.74 -2.70 -0.24
CA TRP A 152 8.33 -3.82 0.61
C TRP A 152 8.93 -3.76 2.02
N ASP A 153 10.01 -3.03 2.21
CA ASP A 153 10.75 -2.87 3.46
C ASP A 153 10.77 -1.44 4.00
N GLY A 154 9.98 -0.53 3.40
CA GLY A 154 9.83 0.83 3.88
C GLY A 154 11.10 1.70 3.82
N ARG A 155 12.15 1.31 3.06
CA ARG A 155 13.47 1.95 3.06
C ARG A 155 13.56 3.32 2.38
N ALA A 156 12.46 3.84 1.87
CA ALA A 156 12.40 5.17 1.27
C ALA A 156 11.27 5.99 1.89
N ASP A 157 11.57 7.16 2.41
CA ASP A 157 10.62 8.00 3.15
C ASP A 157 9.69 8.81 2.23
N SER A 158 10.09 8.99 0.98
CA SER A 158 9.34 9.76 0.00
C SER A 158 9.30 9.05 -1.35
N LYS A 159 8.41 9.50 -2.24
CA LYS A 159 8.34 8.94 -3.60
C LYS A 159 9.57 9.30 -4.44
N HIS A 160 10.17 10.47 -4.23
CA HIS A 160 11.41 10.79 -4.95
C HIS A 160 12.60 9.95 -4.45
N ASP A 161 12.68 9.64 -3.15
CA ASP A 161 13.68 8.72 -2.63
C ASP A 161 13.47 7.30 -3.15
N GLN A 162 12.21 6.87 -3.21
CA GLN A 162 11.88 5.59 -3.81
C GLN A 162 12.26 5.53 -5.30
N ALA A 163 12.01 6.59 -6.08
CA ALA A 163 12.31 6.62 -7.51
C ALA A 163 13.81 6.49 -7.82
N LYS A 164 14.70 6.88 -6.91
CA LYS A 164 16.14 6.66 -7.04
C LYS A 164 16.51 5.18 -7.12
N LEU A 165 15.79 4.33 -6.38
CA LEU A 165 16.13 2.92 -6.24
C LEU A 165 16.05 2.17 -7.57
N PRO A 166 14.92 2.16 -8.31
CA PRO A 166 14.84 1.47 -9.59
C PRO A 166 15.73 2.10 -10.68
N LEU A 167 15.97 3.42 -10.65
CA LEU A 167 16.85 4.07 -11.61
C LEU A 167 18.28 3.51 -11.58
N MET A 168 18.79 3.15 -10.38
CA MET A 168 20.15 2.67 -10.18
C MET A 168 20.25 1.16 -9.91
N SER A 169 19.15 0.49 -9.61
CA SER A 169 19.14 -0.94 -9.31
C SER A 169 19.65 -1.76 -10.52
N LYS A 170 20.68 -2.57 -10.29
CA LYS A 170 21.24 -3.46 -11.31
C LYS A 170 20.24 -4.46 -11.88
N TYR A 171 19.18 -4.73 -11.17
CA TYR A 171 18.10 -5.65 -11.59
C TYR A 171 16.97 -4.93 -12.31
N GLU A 172 17.00 -3.59 -12.38
CA GLU A 172 15.95 -2.74 -12.94
C GLU A 172 16.55 -1.84 -14.03
N MET A 173 16.58 -0.52 -13.88
CA MET A 173 17.03 0.41 -14.93
C MET A 173 18.56 0.51 -15.04
N ALA A 174 19.33 0.07 -14.06
CA ALA A 174 20.76 -0.21 -14.07
C ALA A 174 21.68 0.96 -14.47
N ASN A 175 21.28 2.22 -14.23
CA ASN A 175 22.21 3.33 -14.42
C ASN A 175 23.33 3.30 -13.36
N ALA A 176 24.51 3.78 -13.73
CA ALA A 176 25.66 3.82 -12.83
C ALA A 176 25.41 4.76 -11.64
N ASP A 177 24.76 5.90 -11.90
CA ASP A 177 24.47 6.95 -10.93
C ASP A 177 23.34 7.87 -11.44
N LEU A 178 22.92 8.81 -10.61
CA LEU A 178 21.93 9.83 -10.98
C LEU A 178 22.47 10.85 -11.97
N ASP A 179 23.77 11.12 -12.02
CA ASP A 179 24.38 12.04 -12.97
C ASP A 179 24.20 11.52 -14.40
N THR A 180 24.31 10.20 -14.59
CA THR A 180 23.98 9.52 -15.86
C THR A 180 22.52 9.77 -16.26
N VAL A 181 21.57 9.62 -15.33
CA VAL A 181 20.15 9.89 -15.58
C VAL A 181 19.91 11.36 -15.95
N VAL A 182 20.54 12.28 -15.24
CA VAL A 182 20.46 13.73 -15.53
C VAL A 182 21.00 14.04 -16.91
N ALA A 183 22.15 13.45 -17.29
CA ALA A 183 22.73 13.62 -18.61
C ALA A 183 21.81 13.11 -19.73
N GLN A 184 21.17 11.96 -19.54
CA GLN A 184 20.17 11.40 -20.48
C GLN A 184 19.01 12.38 -20.70
N VAL A 185 18.49 13.00 -19.63
CA VAL A 185 17.42 14.00 -19.72
C VAL A 185 17.90 15.30 -20.36
N ALA A 186 19.09 15.80 -19.96
CA ALA A 186 19.66 17.06 -20.43
C ALA A 186 19.98 17.07 -21.93
N HIS A 187 20.30 15.90 -22.49
CA HIS A 187 20.58 15.71 -23.91
C HIS A 187 19.42 15.06 -24.68
N GLY A 188 18.34 14.73 -23.98
CA GLY A 188 17.15 14.11 -24.54
C GLY A 188 16.08 15.13 -24.99
N PRO A 189 14.97 14.64 -25.56
CA PRO A 189 13.90 15.51 -26.09
C PRO A 189 13.10 16.24 -25.01
N LEU A 190 13.26 15.92 -23.73
CA LEU A 190 12.63 16.61 -22.62
C LEU A 190 13.45 17.83 -22.13
N ALA A 191 14.70 17.99 -22.58
CA ALA A 191 15.63 19.00 -22.09
C ALA A 191 15.05 20.43 -22.11
N ASP A 192 14.44 20.84 -23.25
CA ASP A 192 13.89 22.19 -23.39
C ASP A 192 12.63 22.40 -22.51
N ARG A 193 11.83 21.35 -22.33
CA ARG A 193 10.69 21.40 -21.39
C ARG A 193 11.17 21.55 -19.95
N PHE A 194 12.24 20.87 -19.56
CA PHE A 194 12.85 21.06 -18.24
C PHE A 194 13.38 22.48 -18.05
N ARG A 195 14.11 23.04 -19.05
CA ARG A 195 14.56 24.43 -18.99
C ARG A 195 13.40 25.43 -18.94
N ALA A 196 12.34 25.18 -19.67
CA ALA A 196 11.13 26.01 -19.61
C ALA A 196 10.42 25.94 -18.25
N THR A 197 10.42 24.79 -17.59
CA THR A 197 9.74 24.56 -16.31
C THR A 197 10.56 25.04 -15.11
N PHE A 198 11.85 24.77 -15.07
CA PHE A 198 12.71 25.02 -13.91
C PHE A 198 13.69 26.19 -14.07
N GLY A 199 13.86 26.67 -15.28
CA GLY A 199 14.86 27.68 -15.64
C GLY A 199 16.01 27.12 -16.47
N SER A 200 16.71 28.00 -17.21
CA SER A 200 17.79 27.60 -18.13
C SER A 200 18.96 26.90 -17.46
N ASP A 201 19.11 27.09 -16.16
CA ASP A 201 20.20 26.58 -15.32
C ASP A 201 19.91 25.23 -14.65
N VAL A 202 18.76 24.60 -14.95
CA VAL A 202 18.32 23.34 -14.31
C VAL A 202 19.35 22.21 -14.44
N PHE A 203 20.14 22.18 -15.50
CA PHE A 203 21.21 21.19 -15.74
C PHE A 203 22.62 21.75 -15.55
N SER A 204 22.79 22.94 -14.95
CA SER A 204 24.10 23.51 -14.67
C SER A 204 24.88 22.73 -13.59
N ASP A 205 24.18 21.96 -12.80
CA ASP A 205 24.69 21.13 -11.72
C ASP A 205 23.87 19.82 -11.69
N PRO A 206 24.53 18.64 -11.67
CA PRO A 206 23.85 17.33 -11.61
C PRO A 206 22.90 17.18 -10.43
N THR A 207 23.25 17.71 -9.26
CA THR A 207 22.39 17.69 -8.06
C THR A 207 21.06 18.42 -8.32
N ARG A 208 21.11 19.59 -8.97
CA ARG A 208 19.91 20.36 -9.34
C ARG A 208 19.08 19.59 -10.37
N GLY A 209 19.73 19.02 -11.38
CA GLY A 209 19.07 18.19 -12.38
C GLY A 209 18.38 16.97 -11.78
N SER A 210 19.05 16.27 -10.87
CA SER A 210 18.46 15.09 -10.21
C SER A 210 17.23 15.44 -9.36
N VAL A 211 17.30 16.53 -8.58
CA VAL A 211 16.15 17.03 -7.83
C VAL A 211 14.98 17.32 -8.77
N ALA A 212 15.19 17.99 -9.91
CA ALA A 212 14.13 18.30 -10.87
C ALA A 212 13.48 17.03 -11.45
N VAL A 213 14.30 16.03 -11.84
CA VAL A 213 13.82 14.76 -12.38
C VAL A 213 12.99 14.00 -11.35
N LEU A 214 13.50 13.85 -10.13
CA LEU A 214 12.86 13.09 -9.06
C LEU A 214 11.56 13.78 -8.57
N MET A 215 11.56 15.12 -8.47
CA MET A 215 10.35 15.89 -8.17
C MET A 215 9.26 15.67 -9.22
N CYS A 216 9.61 15.68 -10.51
CA CYS A 216 8.63 15.42 -11.57
C CYS A 216 8.02 14.02 -11.44
N LEU A 217 8.83 12.99 -11.19
CA LEU A 217 8.34 11.63 -10.97
C LEU A 217 7.43 11.53 -9.74
N GLU A 218 7.79 12.20 -8.64
CA GLU A 218 6.96 12.24 -7.44
C GLU A 218 5.63 12.96 -7.69
N VAL A 219 5.66 14.16 -8.29
CA VAL A 219 4.45 14.96 -8.54
C VAL A 219 3.51 14.26 -9.52
N PHE A 220 4.04 13.55 -10.53
CA PHE A 220 3.21 12.70 -11.38
C PHE A 220 2.48 11.62 -10.58
N GLN A 221 3.17 10.94 -9.66
CA GLN A 221 2.57 9.92 -8.81
C GLN A 221 1.58 10.48 -7.76
N GLN A 222 1.42 11.79 -7.69
CA GLN A 222 0.38 12.48 -6.90
C GLN A 222 -0.82 12.91 -7.76
N SER A 223 -0.88 12.54 -9.05
CA SER A 223 -2.03 12.78 -9.90
C SER A 223 -3.24 11.94 -9.45
N PRO A 224 -4.34 12.57 -8.99
CA PRO A 224 -5.52 11.83 -8.51
C PRO A 224 -6.11 10.94 -9.58
N LYS A 225 -6.17 11.42 -10.81
CA LYS A 225 -6.75 10.71 -11.95
C LYS A 225 -6.00 9.39 -12.24
N ASP A 226 -4.68 9.38 -12.10
CA ASP A 226 -3.86 8.24 -12.46
C ASP A 226 -3.65 7.28 -11.29
N PHE A 227 -3.43 7.82 -10.07
CA PHE A 227 -2.92 7.02 -8.96
C PHE A 227 -3.90 6.80 -7.80
N TYR A 228 -4.96 7.59 -7.66
CA TYR A 228 -5.96 7.40 -6.58
C TYR A 228 -7.35 7.91 -6.97
N PRO A 229 -7.95 7.35 -8.03
CA PRO A 229 -9.21 7.85 -8.59
C PRO A 229 -10.43 7.59 -7.68
N TYR A 230 -10.36 6.63 -6.76
CA TYR A 230 -11.47 6.23 -5.87
C TYR A 230 -12.78 5.94 -6.63
N THR A 231 -12.68 5.10 -7.66
CA THR A 231 -13.80 4.79 -8.56
C THR A 231 -14.32 3.35 -8.41
N SER A 232 -13.84 2.62 -7.41
CA SER A 232 -14.26 1.23 -7.17
C SER A 232 -15.75 1.14 -6.77
N ARG A 233 -16.32 -0.07 -6.89
CA ARG A 233 -17.68 -0.36 -6.40
C ARG A 233 -17.79 -0.10 -4.90
N TYR A 234 -16.75 -0.41 -4.13
CA TYR A 234 -16.72 -0.15 -2.70
C TYR A 234 -16.71 1.35 -2.39
N ASP A 235 -16.00 2.18 -3.16
CA ASP A 235 -16.05 3.63 -3.04
C ASP A 235 -17.45 4.19 -3.36
N ALA A 236 -18.13 3.63 -4.34
CA ALA A 236 -19.50 4.01 -4.66
C ALA A 236 -20.49 3.59 -3.54
N TYR A 237 -20.28 2.43 -2.91
CA TYR A 237 -21.02 2.00 -1.72
C TYR A 237 -20.81 2.95 -0.54
N LEU A 238 -19.57 3.32 -0.22
CA LEU A 238 -19.26 4.29 0.84
C LEU A 238 -19.89 5.67 0.58
N ARG A 239 -20.02 6.06 -0.70
CA ARG A 239 -20.77 7.27 -1.10
C ARG A 239 -22.28 7.09 -1.13
N ARG A 240 -22.82 5.91 -0.73
CA ARG A 240 -24.24 5.56 -0.80
C ARG A 240 -24.84 5.67 -2.20
N LYS A 241 -24.05 5.41 -3.23
CA LYS A 241 -24.47 5.46 -4.65
C LYS A 241 -24.92 4.11 -5.18
N LEU A 242 -24.53 3.02 -4.51
CA LEU A 242 -24.96 1.65 -4.82
C LEU A 242 -24.92 0.78 -3.57
N GLU A 243 -25.57 -0.37 -3.66
CA GLU A 243 -25.51 -1.43 -2.65
C GLU A 243 -24.49 -2.50 -3.07
N LEU A 244 -23.81 -3.07 -2.10
CA LEU A 244 -23.00 -4.27 -2.33
C LEU A 244 -23.91 -5.48 -2.60
N SER A 245 -23.51 -6.36 -3.49
CA SER A 245 -24.20 -7.63 -3.69
C SER A 245 -24.21 -8.48 -2.39
N PRO A 246 -25.11 -9.48 -2.26
CA PRO A 246 -25.10 -10.33 -1.07
C PRO A 246 -23.77 -11.02 -0.80
N SER A 247 -23.03 -11.43 -1.82
CA SER A 247 -21.70 -12.04 -1.69
C SER A 247 -20.64 -11.03 -1.23
N GLU A 248 -20.63 -9.83 -1.82
CA GLU A 248 -19.72 -8.75 -1.41
C GLU A 248 -19.96 -8.33 0.05
N ARG A 249 -21.22 -8.26 0.50
CA ARG A 249 -21.54 -7.93 1.91
C ARG A 249 -21.09 -9.02 2.89
N ARG A 250 -21.30 -10.30 2.55
CA ARG A 250 -20.77 -11.39 3.38
C ARG A 250 -19.24 -11.38 3.39
N GLY A 251 -18.64 -11.10 2.24
CA GLY A 251 -17.18 -10.95 2.13
C GLY A 251 -16.64 -9.82 3.00
N LEU A 252 -17.28 -8.65 3.02
CA LEU A 252 -16.92 -7.55 3.91
C LEU A 252 -17.06 -7.95 5.39
N ALA A 253 -18.17 -8.59 5.77
CA ALA A 253 -18.36 -9.05 7.15
C ALA A 253 -17.27 -10.06 7.58
N LEU A 254 -16.89 -10.99 6.70
CA LEU A 254 -15.80 -11.95 6.96
C LEU A 254 -14.42 -11.26 7.02
N PHE A 255 -14.23 -10.21 6.24
CA PHE A 255 -13.01 -9.41 6.21
C PHE A 255 -12.79 -8.68 7.54
N GLU A 256 -13.88 -8.20 8.15
CA GLU A 256 -13.89 -7.45 9.41
C GLU A 256 -13.98 -8.34 10.65
N ASP A 257 -14.42 -9.60 10.54
CA ASP A 257 -14.62 -10.50 11.66
C ASP A 257 -13.26 -10.96 12.25
N PRO A 258 -12.93 -10.57 13.52
CA PRO A 258 -11.65 -10.89 14.15
C PRO A 258 -11.46 -12.39 14.43
N HIS A 259 -12.54 -13.20 14.35
CA HIS A 259 -12.51 -14.65 14.57
C HIS A 259 -12.52 -15.46 13.26
N LYS A 260 -12.60 -14.76 12.11
CA LYS A 260 -12.66 -15.35 10.76
C LYS A 260 -11.50 -14.86 9.90
N GLY A 261 -11.77 -13.90 9.03
CA GLY A 261 -10.75 -13.34 8.13
C GLY A 261 -9.75 -12.45 8.84
N ASN A 262 -10.22 -11.66 9.81
CA ASN A 262 -9.44 -10.67 10.56
C ASN A 262 -8.56 -9.76 9.67
N CYS A 263 -8.96 -9.60 8.40
CA CYS A 263 -8.15 -8.86 7.42
C CYS A 263 -8.08 -7.37 7.76
N ALA A 264 -9.17 -6.84 8.37
CA ALA A 264 -9.28 -5.43 8.73
C ALA A 264 -8.31 -5.01 9.86
N SER A 265 -7.72 -5.96 10.59
CA SER A 265 -6.69 -5.65 11.61
C SER A 265 -5.44 -4.99 11.01
N CYS A 266 -5.03 -5.43 9.80
CA CYS A 266 -3.89 -4.86 9.06
C CYS A 266 -4.34 -4.08 7.82
N HIS A 267 -5.56 -4.35 7.31
CA HIS A 267 -6.13 -3.72 6.12
C HIS A 267 -7.45 -3.00 6.43
N PRO A 268 -7.46 -1.90 7.20
CA PRO A 268 -8.69 -1.22 7.63
C PRO A 268 -9.61 -0.91 6.46
N SER A 269 -10.89 -1.34 6.58
CA SER A 269 -11.95 -1.16 5.58
C SER A 269 -12.76 0.12 5.80
N ALA A 270 -12.71 0.68 7.01
CA ALA A 270 -13.38 1.93 7.35
C ALA A 270 -12.55 3.15 6.98
N GLY A 271 -13.21 4.21 6.56
CA GLY A 271 -12.58 5.51 6.36
C GLY A 271 -12.29 6.20 7.70
N TYR A 272 -11.29 7.08 7.71
CA TYR A 272 -10.92 7.88 8.87
C TYR A 272 -10.99 9.36 8.53
N HIS A 273 -11.65 10.17 9.38
CA HIS A 273 -11.86 11.61 9.16
C HIS A 273 -12.38 11.98 7.76
N GLY A 274 -13.29 11.17 7.21
CA GLY A 274 -13.87 11.40 5.88
C GLY A 274 -13.01 10.96 4.69
N ALA A 275 -11.79 10.50 4.93
CA ALA A 275 -10.96 9.90 3.89
C ALA A 275 -11.42 8.47 3.58
N PHE A 276 -11.29 8.07 2.32
CA PHE A 276 -11.54 6.69 1.92
C PHE A 276 -10.47 5.74 2.48
N PRO A 277 -10.83 4.50 2.87
CA PRO A 277 -9.89 3.54 3.40
C PRO A 277 -8.82 3.19 2.37
N GLN A 278 -7.58 3.09 2.82
CA GLN A 278 -6.45 2.68 1.98
C GLN A 278 -6.26 1.16 1.97
N PHE A 279 -6.96 0.43 2.83
CA PHE A 279 -6.82 -1.01 3.01
C PHE A 279 -5.37 -1.42 3.33
N THR A 280 -4.74 -0.63 4.17
CA THR A 280 -3.43 -0.85 4.76
C THR A 280 -3.30 0.06 5.99
N ASP A 281 -2.67 -0.44 7.03
CA ASP A 281 -2.23 0.32 8.20
C ASP A 281 -0.81 0.88 8.02
N TYR A 282 -0.15 0.51 6.90
CA TYR A 282 1.26 0.76 6.59
C TYR A 282 2.26 0.09 7.55
N GLY A 283 1.79 -0.74 8.46
CA GLY A 283 2.62 -1.54 9.36
C GLY A 283 3.39 -2.66 8.66
N PHE A 284 4.08 -3.46 9.43
CA PHE A 284 4.89 -4.56 8.93
C PHE A 284 4.46 -5.88 9.58
N ASN A 285 4.57 -6.98 8.82
CA ASN A 285 4.18 -8.30 9.30
C ASN A 285 5.03 -9.40 8.68
N ALA A 286 5.41 -10.37 9.49
CA ALA A 286 6.04 -11.62 9.06
C ALA A 286 4.96 -12.67 8.81
N LEU A 287 4.64 -12.95 7.56
CA LEU A 287 3.56 -13.89 7.20
C LEU A 287 4.05 -15.33 6.98
N GLY A 288 5.36 -15.57 7.04
CA GLY A 288 5.93 -16.90 6.78
C GLY A 288 5.63 -17.38 5.36
N VAL A 289 5.67 -16.49 4.38
CA VAL A 289 5.44 -16.81 2.96
C VAL A 289 6.42 -17.90 2.51
N PRO A 290 5.98 -18.91 1.73
CA PRO A 290 6.87 -19.98 1.27
C PRO A 290 8.01 -19.43 0.39
N ARG A 291 9.18 -20.06 0.48
CA ARG A 291 10.34 -19.70 -0.34
C ARG A 291 10.07 -19.90 -1.82
N ASN A 292 10.19 -18.84 -2.61
CA ASN A 292 10.04 -18.94 -4.06
C ASN A 292 11.34 -19.39 -4.73
N ARG A 293 11.50 -20.70 -4.90
CA ARG A 293 12.69 -21.34 -5.49
C ARG A 293 12.86 -21.09 -7.00
N ARG A 294 11.90 -20.40 -7.65
CA ARG A 294 12.02 -19.97 -9.04
C ARG A 294 12.93 -18.72 -9.18
N LEU A 295 13.12 -17.98 -8.08
CA LEU A 295 14.02 -16.83 -8.06
C LEU A 295 15.47 -17.32 -7.95
N PRO A 296 16.38 -16.87 -8.82
CA PRO A 296 17.79 -17.28 -8.80
C PRO A 296 18.47 -17.03 -7.44
N ALA A 297 18.23 -15.90 -6.81
CA ALA A 297 18.76 -15.59 -5.49
C ALA A 297 18.34 -16.63 -4.42
N ASN A 298 17.10 -17.13 -4.50
CA ASN A 298 16.58 -18.13 -3.57
C ASN A 298 17.07 -19.57 -3.85
N GLN A 299 17.91 -19.78 -4.86
CA GLN A 299 18.59 -21.06 -5.07
C GLN A 299 19.80 -21.22 -4.12
N ASP A 300 20.38 -20.11 -3.70
CA ASP A 300 21.39 -20.10 -2.64
C ASP A 300 20.68 -20.30 -1.27
N PRO A 301 20.94 -21.41 -0.56
CA PRO A 301 20.31 -21.67 0.75
C PRO A 301 20.70 -20.67 1.83
N ALA A 302 21.80 -19.94 1.67
CA ALA A 302 22.26 -18.91 2.59
C ALA A 302 21.57 -17.54 2.36
N PHE A 303 20.99 -17.33 1.19
CA PHE A 303 20.28 -16.10 0.90
C PHE A 303 18.87 -16.12 1.49
N HIS A 304 18.52 -15.09 2.24
CA HIS A 304 17.17 -14.84 2.74
C HIS A 304 16.82 -13.37 2.54
N ASP A 305 15.65 -13.10 2.00
CA ASP A 305 15.07 -11.76 2.04
C ASP A 305 14.28 -11.63 3.34
N LEU A 306 14.83 -10.86 4.27
CA LEU A 306 14.29 -10.69 5.62
C LEU A 306 13.50 -9.37 5.81
N GLY A 307 13.11 -8.72 4.71
CA GLY A 307 12.33 -7.49 4.78
C GLY A 307 13.07 -6.37 5.50
N LEU A 308 12.57 -5.94 6.66
CA LEU A 308 13.21 -4.90 7.47
C LEU A 308 14.67 -5.22 7.84
N CYS A 309 15.02 -6.50 7.98
CA CYS A 309 16.38 -6.94 8.29
C CYS A 309 17.29 -7.09 7.05
N GLY A 310 16.88 -6.61 5.88
CA GLY A 310 17.69 -6.68 4.67
C GLY A 310 17.44 -7.92 3.80
N PRO A 311 18.26 -8.13 2.78
CA PRO A 311 19.54 -7.45 2.47
C PRO A 311 19.40 -6.10 1.77
N GLU A 312 18.21 -5.73 1.29
CA GLU A 312 17.99 -4.49 0.56
C GLU A 312 17.97 -3.25 1.49
N ARG A 313 17.45 -3.41 2.70
CA ARG A 313 17.48 -2.40 3.76
C ARG A 313 18.71 -2.60 4.66
N LYS A 314 19.39 -1.53 5.08
CA LYS A 314 20.67 -1.61 5.82
C LYS A 314 20.84 -0.53 6.90
N ASP A 315 19.82 0.27 7.13
CA ASP A 315 19.85 1.43 8.03
C ASP A 315 19.33 1.14 9.43
N LEU A 316 18.68 -0.01 9.65
CA LEU A 316 18.14 -0.39 10.94
C LEU A 316 19.15 -1.19 11.80
N ASP A 317 19.06 -1.03 13.11
CA ASP A 317 19.84 -1.81 14.07
C ASP A 317 19.20 -3.19 14.34
N VAL A 318 19.24 -4.03 13.32
CA VAL A 318 18.62 -5.36 13.35
C VAL A 318 19.26 -6.32 14.37
N ALA A 319 20.46 -6.02 14.87
CA ALA A 319 21.11 -6.83 15.90
C ALA A 319 20.36 -6.71 17.24
N HIS A 320 19.81 -5.55 17.52
CA HIS A 320 18.98 -5.32 18.72
C HIS A 320 17.49 -5.54 18.47
N HIS A 321 17.06 -5.64 17.20
CA HIS A 321 15.67 -5.85 16.80
C HIS A 321 15.48 -7.10 15.94
N PRO A 322 15.84 -8.31 16.45
CA PRO A 322 15.65 -9.54 15.68
C PRO A 322 14.18 -9.89 15.39
N GLU A 323 13.24 -9.27 16.11
CA GLU A 323 11.79 -9.38 15.87
C GLU A 323 11.35 -8.80 14.52
N TYR A 324 12.08 -7.85 13.95
CA TYR A 324 11.77 -7.27 12.64
C TYR A 324 12.10 -8.21 11.46
N CYS A 325 12.88 -9.28 11.72
CA CYS A 325 13.36 -10.13 10.65
C CYS A 325 12.24 -11.05 10.10
N GLY A 326 11.97 -10.90 8.82
CA GLY A 326 10.88 -11.54 8.09
C GLY A 326 9.66 -10.66 7.90
N GLU A 327 9.69 -9.42 8.40
CA GLU A 327 8.60 -8.47 8.28
C GLU A 327 8.68 -7.68 6.97
N PHE A 328 7.51 -7.59 6.32
CA PHE A 328 7.30 -6.81 5.10
C PHE A 328 6.12 -5.88 5.30
N ARG A 329 6.18 -4.72 4.64
CA ARG A 329 5.14 -3.70 4.72
C ARG A 329 3.80 -4.22 4.21
N VAL A 330 2.75 -3.98 4.96
CA VAL A 330 1.36 -4.30 4.59
C VAL A 330 0.96 -3.48 3.35
N PRO A 331 0.70 -4.11 2.20
CA PRO A 331 0.32 -3.39 0.98
C PRO A 331 -1.14 -2.97 1.02
N SER A 332 -1.50 -1.91 0.27
CA SER A 332 -2.90 -1.62 0.00
C SER A 332 -3.57 -2.78 -0.76
N LEU A 333 -4.81 -3.12 -0.38
CA LEU A 333 -5.63 -4.09 -1.12
C LEU A 333 -6.47 -3.44 -2.23
N ARG A 334 -6.38 -2.13 -2.41
CA ARG A 334 -7.01 -1.49 -3.56
C ARG A 334 -6.46 -2.08 -4.86
N ASN A 335 -7.36 -2.43 -5.76
CA ASN A 335 -7.02 -3.10 -7.03
C ASN A 335 -6.35 -4.47 -6.87
N VAL A 336 -6.45 -5.11 -5.70
CA VAL A 336 -5.79 -6.39 -5.43
C VAL A 336 -6.20 -7.50 -6.41
N ALA A 337 -7.43 -7.45 -6.94
CA ALA A 337 -7.95 -8.47 -7.85
C ALA A 337 -7.33 -8.47 -9.25
N VAL A 338 -6.70 -7.34 -9.67
CA VAL A 338 -6.00 -7.28 -10.96
C VAL A 338 -4.53 -7.67 -10.87
N ARG A 339 -4.01 -7.91 -9.66
CA ARG A 339 -2.63 -8.35 -9.47
C ARG A 339 -2.43 -9.79 -9.97
N ARG A 340 -1.21 -10.04 -10.48
CA ARG A 340 -0.80 -11.34 -11.04
C ARG A 340 0.42 -11.95 -10.33
N ALA A 341 1.00 -11.24 -9.35
CA ALA A 341 2.06 -11.72 -8.49
C ALA A 341 1.83 -11.15 -7.08
N PHE A 342 1.84 -12.01 -6.07
CA PHE A 342 1.46 -11.68 -4.70
C PHE A 342 2.61 -11.97 -3.74
N PHE A 343 2.61 -11.25 -2.62
CA PHE A 343 3.66 -11.15 -1.63
C PHE A 343 4.97 -10.58 -2.17
N HIS A 344 5.94 -10.37 -1.30
CA HIS A 344 7.24 -9.78 -1.67
C HIS A 344 8.01 -10.60 -2.71
N ASN A 345 7.93 -11.94 -2.64
CA ASN A 345 8.66 -12.84 -3.53
C ASN A 345 7.83 -13.35 -4.73
N GLY A 346 6.59 -12.89 -4.90
CA GLY A 346 5.74 -13.23 -6.05
C GLY A 346 5.43 -14.70 -6.21
N ILE A 347 5.36 -15.49 -5.13
CA ILE A 347 5.19 -16.95 -5.22
C ILE A 347 3.79 -17.37 -5.68
N PHE A 348 2.76 -16.58 -5.36
CA PHE A 348 1.38 -16.84 -5.78
C PHE A 348 0.97 -15.92 -6.93
N HIS A 349 0.09 -16.42 -7.79
CA HIS A 349 -0.30 -15.75 -9.04
C HIS A 349 -1.80 -15.46 -9.13
N THR A 350 -2.59 -15.96 -8.19
CA THR A 350 -4.03 -15.73 -8.13
C THR A 350 -4.48 -15.33 -6.73
N LEU A 351 -5.52 -14.51 -6.66
CA LEU A 351 -6.15 -14.15 -5.39
C LEU A 351 -6.70 -15.37 -4.65
N ALA A 352 -7.13 -16.41 -5.38
CA ALA A 352 -7.62 -17.66 -4.79
C ALA A 352 -6.51 -18.43 -4.06
N GLU A 353 -5.28 -18.45 -4.60
CA GLU A 353 -4.11 -19.04 -3.92
C GLU A 353 -3.78 -18.27 -2.64
N VAL A 354 -3.81 -16.94 -2.70
CA VAL A 354 -3.59 -16.08 -1.53
C VAL A 354 -4.62 -16.37 -0.44
N MET A 355 -5.92 -16.41 -0.79
CA MET A 355 -6.99 -16.73 0.18
C MET A 355 -6.79 -18.12 0.80
N ALA A 356 -6.43 -19.11 -0.03
CA ALA A 356 -6.18 -20.46 0.46
C ALA A 356 -4.94 -20.51 1.38
N PHE A 357 -3.89 -19.76 1.07
CA PHE A 357 -2.71 -19.65 1.93
C PHE A 357 -3.08 -19.05 3.30
N TYR A 358 -3.80 -17.94 3.33
CA TYR A 358 -4.24 -17.33 4.59
C TYR A 358 -5.12 -18.28 5.41
N ALA A 359 -6.03 -19.02 4.77
CA ALA A 359 -6.94 -19.93 5.45
C ALA A 359 -6.25 -21.21 5.96
N GLU A 360 -5.26 -21.73 5.22
CA GLU A 360 -4.75 -23.09 5.40
C GLU A 360 -3.24 -23.17 5.79
N ARG A 361 -2.53 -22.04 5.88
CA ARG A 361 -1.08 -22.01 6.15
C ARG A 361 -0.68 -22.93 7.31
N ASP A 362 -1.39 -22.82 8.42
CA ASP A 362 -1.04 -23.55 9.66
C ASP A 362 -1.83 -24.85 9.80
N THR A 363 -3.04 -24.93 9.24
CA THR A 363 -3.86 -26.17 9.33
C THR A 363 -3.45 -27.22 8.31
N ASN A 364 -2.84 -26.82 7.19
CA ASN A 364 -2.33 -27.72 6.15
C ASN A 364 -0.94 -27.28 5.64
N PRO A 365 0.08 -27.19 6.50
CA PRO A 365 1.38 -26.64 6.13
C PRO A 365 2.08 -27.46 5.03
N ALA A 366 1.80 -28.75 4.91
CA ALA A 366 2.36 -29.60 3.87
C ALA A 366 1.93 -29.24 2.43
N ARG A 367 0.88 -28.43 2.29
CA ARG A 367 0.46 -27.86 1.00
C ARG A 367 1.41 -26.76 0.54
N TRP A 368 1.99 -26.03 1.46
CA TRP A 368 2.70 -24.78 1.22
C TRP A 368 4.22 -24.91 1.32
N TYR A 369 4.69 -25.78 2.19
CA TYR A 369 6.09 -25.91 2.50
C TYR A 369 6.64 -27.27 2.12
N PRO A 370 7.94 -27.37 1.78
CA PRO A 370 8.58 -28.63 1.43
C PRO A 370 8.64 -29.58 2.64
N ARG A 371 8.85 -30.87 2.33
CA ARG A 371 9.15 -31.88 3.35
C ARG A 371 10.61 -32.28 3.27
N THR A 372 11.27 -32.32 4.43
CA THR A 372 12.65 -32.79 4.59
C THR A 372 12.67 -33.86 5.68
N HIS A 373 13.20 -35.02 5.35
CA HIS A 373 13.24 -36.17 6.27
C HIS A 373 11.89 -36.51 6.93
N GLY A 374 10.79 -36.37 6.18
CA GLY A 374 9.44 -36.65 6.66
C GLY A 374 8.74 -35.49 7.42
N HIS A 375 9.47 -34.43 7.77
CA HIS A 375 8.94 -33.24 8.46
C HIS A 375 8.66 -32.10 7.48
N VAL A 376 7.60 -31.33 7.74
CA VAL A 376 7.28 -30.12 6.99
C VAL A 376 8.18 -28.99 7.46
N GLU A 377 8.90 -28.36 6.54
CA GLU A 377 9.76 -27.22 6.80
C GLU A 377 8.95 -25.91 6.75
N ALA A 378 8.04 -25.74 7.71
CA ALA A 378 7.21 -24.54 7.78
C ALA A 378 8.08 -23.27 7.84
N PHE A 379 7.63 -22.24 7.12
CA PHE A 379 8.31 -20.94 7.02
C PHE A 379 9.74 -21.05 6.45
N ASP A 380 9.88 -21.83 5.39
CA ASP A 380 11.18 -22.23 4.80
C ASP A 380 11.95 -21.07 4.13
N ASP A 381 11.35 -19.89 4.00
CA ASP A 381 12.03 -18.66 3.58
C ASP A 381 12.68 -17.89 4.75
N LEU A 382 12.44 -18.32 6.00
CA LEU A 382 13.04 -17.74 7.20
C LEU A 382 14.07 -18.66 7.85
N PRO A 383 15.24 -18.12 8.24
CA PRO A 383 16.13 -18.82 9.15
C PRO A 383 15.40 -19.29 10.41
N PRO A 384 15.76 -20.42 11.01
CA PRO A 384 15.08 -20.97 12.19
C PRO A 384 14.93 -19.98 13.35
N ALA A 385 15.93 -19.10 13.54
CA ALA A 385 15.95 -18.10 14.62
C ALA A 385 14.79 -17.08 14.53
N TYR A 386 14.29 -16.82 13.32
CA TYR A 386 13.26 -15.79 13.06
C TYR A 386 11.86 -16.36 12.81
N ARG A 387 11.70 -17.69 12.77
CA ARG A 387 10.38 -18.33 12.56
C ARG A 387 9.37 -18.00 13.66
N LYS A 388 9.84 -17.64 14.85
CA LYS A 388 9.01 -17.18 15.98
C LYS A 388 8.34 -15.82 15.75
N ASN A 389 8.84 -15.02 14.79
CA ASN A 389 8.29 -13.71 14.44
C ASN A 389 7.04 -13.84 13.57
N VAL A 390 6.77 -15.04 13.02
CA VAL A 390 5.63 -15.25 12.12
C VAL A 390 4.31 -15.01 12.84
N ASN A 391 3.49 -14.16 12.26
CA ASN A 391 2.16 -13.82 12.75
C ASN A 391 1.28 -15.08 12.86
N VAL A 392 0.67 -15.28 14.02
CA VAL A 392 -0.21 -16.42 14.35
C VAL A 392 -1.63 -15.99 14.68
N GLU A 393 -1.98 -14.72 14.51
CA GLU A 393 -3.34 -14.24 14.71
C GLU A 393 -4.29 -14.69 13.59
N PRO A 394 -5.59 -14.80 13.85
CA PRO A 394 -6.55 -15.19 12.80
C PRO A 394 -6.35 -14.41 11.50
N PRO A 395 -6.51 -15.07 10.35
CA PRO A 395 -6.97 -16.46 10.13
C PRO A 395 -5.91 -17.55 10.35
N PHE A 396 -4.73 -17.17 10.83
CA PHE A 396 -3.61 -18.06 11.17
C PHE A 396 -3.78 -18.70 12.56
N GLY A 397 -2.72 -19.39 13.06
CA GLY A 397 -2.66 -19.95 14.43
C GLY A 397 -3.38 -21.29 14.60
N GLY A 398 -3.94 -21.86 13.52
CA GLY A 398 -4.57 -23.17 13.56
C GLY A 398 -3.54 -24.30 13.71
N LYS A 399 -3.96 -25.43 14.29
CA LYS A 399 -3.09 -26.62 14.40
C LYS A 399 -3.16 -27.45 13.11
N PRO A 400 -2.05 -28.10 12.70
CA PRO A 400 -2.07 -29.04 11.58
C PRO A 400 -3.18 -30.10 11.71
N GLY A 401 -3.97 -30.23 10.64
CA GLY A 401 -5.13 -31.14 10.60
C GLY A 401 -6.43 -30.57 11.16
N ALA A 402 -6.41 -29.39 11.78
CA ALA A 402 -7.63 -28.71 12.18
C ALA A 402 -8.41 -28.12 10.97
N ALA A 403 -9.67 -27.80 11.17
CA ALA A 403 -10.45 -27.06 10.17
C ALA A 403 -9.87 -25.64 9.99
N PRO A 404 -9.76 -25.15 8.75
CA PRO A 404 -9.28 -23.79 8.49
C PRO A 404 -10.30 -22.74 9.01
N ALA A 405 -9.82 -21.55 9.35
CA ALA A 405 -10.66 -20.45 9.82
C ALA A 405 -11.73 -20.04 8.79
N LEU A 406 -11.42 -20.20 7.50
CA LEU A 406 -12.27 -19.84 6.37
C LEU A 406 -12.56 -21.07 5.50
N GLY A 407 -13.83 -21.36 5.30
CA GLY A 407 -14.31 -22.39 4.37
C GLY A 407 -14.32 -21.93 2.92
N LYS A 408 -14.47 -22.86 1.97
CA LYS A 408 -14.45 -22.55 0.52
C LYS A 408 -15.54 -21.54 0.11
N ALA A 409 -16.71 -21.56 0.74
CA ALA A 409 -17.77 -20.58 0.45
C ALA A 409 -17.39 -19.18 0.96
N GLU A 410 -16.85 -19.11 2.16
CA GLU A 410 -16.37 -17.86 2.78
C GLU A 410 -15.22 -17.23 1.97
N MET A 411 -14.27 -18.03 1.50
CA MET A 411 -13.20 -17.54 0.61
C MET A 411 -13.74 -16.98 -0.73
N ARG A 412 -14.85 -17.56 -1.27
CA ARG A 412 -15.49 -16.99 -2.47
C ARG A 412 -16.16 -15.64 -2.18
N ASP A 413 -16.81 -15.49 -1.03
CA ASP A 413 -17.43 -14.24 -0.62
C ASP A 413 -16.37 -13.15 -0.35
N LEU A 414 -15.27 -13.49 0.33
CA LEU A 414 -14.11 -12.60 0.48
C LEU A 414 -13.53 -12.17 -0.87
N SER A 415 -13.37 -13.11 -1.80
CA SER A 415 -12.88 -12.81 -3.15
C SER A 415 -13.83 -11.86 -3.90
N ALA A 416 -15.15 -12.01 -3.72
CA ALA A 416 -16.13 -11.09 -4.30
C ALA A 416 -15.96 -9.67 -3.72
N PHE A 417 -15.79 -9.55 -2.40
CA PHE A 417 -15.52 -8.26 -1.76
C PHE A 417 -14.21 -7.63 -2.28
N MET A 418 -13.12 -8.40 -2.35
CA MET A 418 -11.84 -7.88 -2.84
C MET A 418 -11.90 -7.42 -4.31
N LYS A 419 -12.73 -8.06 -5.14
CA LYS A 419 -12.99 -7.59 -6.50
C LYS A 419 -13.73 -6.24 -6.52
N ALA A 420 -14.59 -5.98 -5.53
CA ALA A 420 -15.26 -4.69 -5.39
C ALA A 420 -14.31 -3.52 -5.05
N LEU A 421 -13.04 -3.80 -4.70
CA LEU A 421 -11.99 -2.79 -4.48
C LEU A 421 -11.27 -2.36 -5.76
N THR A 422 -11.68 -2.89 -6.92
CA THR A 422 -11.08 -2.57 -8.22
C THR A 422 -11.67 -1.29 -8.77
N ASP A 423 -10.80 -0.37 -9.19
CA ASP A 423 -11.20 0.89 -9.83
C ASP A 423 -11.90 0.64 -11.17
N ALA A 424 -12.86 1.53 -11.51
CA ALA A 424 -13.70 1.36 -12.69
C ALA A 424 -12.94 1.39 -14.02
N ASP A 425 -11.78 2.04 -14.07
CA ASP A 425 -10.92 2.08 -15.25
C ASP A 425 -10.13 0.78 -15.50
N LEU A 426 -10.14 -0.16 -14.53
CA LEU A 426 -9.46 -1.45 -14.60
C LEU A 426 -10.42 -2.64 -14.71
N GLY A 427 -11.70 -2.43 -14.59
CA GLY A 427 -12.72 -3.44 -14.32
C GLY A 427 -13.53 -3.97 -15.52
N ASN A 428 -13.05 -3.83 -16.75
CA ASN A 428 -13.82 -4.23 -17.96
C ASN A 428 -13.08 -5.29 -18.83
N GLU A 429 -12.47 -6.30 -18.22
CA GLU A 429 -12.12 -7.52 -18.96
C GLU A 429 -12.68 -8.78 -18.28
#